data_d536e71c648e4961b68620b1921fa4c3
#
_entry.id   d536e71c648e4961b68620b1921fa4c3
#
_cell.length_a   1.000
_cell.length_b   1.000
_cell.length_c   1.000
_cell.angle_alpha   90.00
_cell.angle_beta   90.00
_cell.angle_gamma   90.00
#
_symmetry.space_group_name_H-M   'P 1'
#
loop_
_entity.id
_entity.type
_entity.pdbx_description
1 polymer ?
#
loop_
_entity_poly.entity_id
_entity_poly.type
_entity_poly.pdbx_seq_one_letter_code
_entity_poly.pdbx_strand_id
1 'polypeptide(L)'
;LEKPDITQREMAKNMDISLGTVNGLVKECLAEGYIAEEENGKEKYLILLEKGKELLKPYKVDGALIIAAGFGSRFVPLTFETPKGLLEVFGERMIERQIKQLHEVGIHDITIAVGYLKEKFEYLIDKYDVKLLYNPEYSCKNTLATVYRARKFLKGRNVYILSSDNWMRENMYHSYECGAWYSAAHEEGETKEWCLTFNKKGRISDVNVGGKDAWFMYGPVYLSREFSAKFLPVLEAYYQIPGTEQFYWEQPYVDMLKGEAK
;
A
#
# COMPACT_ATOMS: atom_id res chain seq x y z
N LEU A 1 9.81 9.17 14.31
CA LEU A 1 11.01 8.34 14.46
C LEU A 1 11.81 8.23 13.17
N GLU A 2 11.17 8.33 12.01
CA GLU A 2 11.84 8.49 10.71
C GLU A 2 12.51 9.88 10.58
N LYS A 3 12.05 10.84 11.39
CA LYS A 3 12.61 12.19 11.52
C LYS A 3 12.86 12.49 13.00
N PRO A 4 14.01 12.11 13.55
CA PRO A 4 14.31 12.30 14.98
C PRO A 4 14.40 13.77 15.41
N ASP A 5 14.61 14.68 14.46
CA ASP A 5 14.66 16.13 14.61
C ASP A 5 13.29 16.84 14.47
N ILE A 6 12.22 16.09 14.25
CA ILE A 6 10.87 16.65 14.06
C ILE A 6 10.42 17.41 15.32
N THR A 7 10.00 18.66 15.16
CA THR A 7 9.48 19.45 16.27
C THR A 7 8.05 19.05 16.65
N GLN A 8 7.65 19.26 17.89
CA GLN A 8 6.29 18.96 18.33
C GLN A 8 5.22 19.79 17.59
N ARG A 9 5.57 20.98 17.06
CA ARG A 9 4.69 21.77 16.20
C ARG A 9 4.47 21.11 14.84
N GLU A 10 5.52 20.56 14.26
CA GLU A 10 5.43 19.80 13.01
C GLU A 10 4.67 18.49 13.20
N MET A 11 4.90 17.78 14.31
CA MET A 11 4.08 16.61 14.67
C MET A 11 2.60 16.97 14.75
N ALA A 12 2.25 18.06 15.45
CA ALA A 12 0.87 18.53 15.58
C ALA A 12 0.23 18.83 14.22
N LYS A 13 0.99 19.50 13.34
CA LYS A 13 0.55 19.82 11.96
C LYS A 13 0.37 18.56 11.12
N ASN A 14 1.33 17.64 11.16
CA ASN A 14 1.31 16.42 10.34
C ASN A 14 0.22 15.44 10.78
N MET A 15 -0.13 15.43 12.07
CA MET A 15 -1.13 14.55 12.66
C MET A 15 -2.53 15.19 12.74
N ASP A 16 -2.67 16.47 12.35
CA ASP A 16 -3.89 17.26 12.46
C ASP A 16 -4.50 17.23 13.88
N ILE A 17 -3.63 17.38 14.90
CA ILE A 17 -4.02 17.42 16.32
C ILE A 17 -3.42 18.65 17.01
N SER A 18 -3.94 18.99 18.19
CA SER A 18 -3.45 20.15 18.93
C SER A 18 -2.01 19.95 19.43
N LEU A 19 -1.24 21.04 19.53
CA LEU A 19 0.09 21.02 20.13
C LEU A 19 0.05 20.53 21.59
N GLY A 20 -1.03 20.87 22.31
CA GLY A 20 -1.23 20.39 23.69
C GLY A 20 -1.36 18.87 23.76
N THR A 21 -2.06 18.27 22.81
CA THR A 21 -2.19 16.81 22.70
C THR A 21 -0.83 16.17 22.42
N VAL A 22 -0.07 16.70 21.46
CA VAL A 22 1.29 16.21 21.17
C VAL A 22 2.20 16.31 22.40
N ASN A 23 2.18 17.43 23.09
CA ASN A 23 2.95 17.62 24.32
C ASN A 23 2.62 16.57 25.39
N GLY A 24 1.33 16.26 25.56
CA GLY A 24 0.86 15.21 26.47
C GLY A 24 1.41 13.84 26.09
N LEU A 25 1.25 13.46 24.80
CA LEU A 25 1.72 12.18 24.28
C LEU A 25 3.26 12.02 24.39
N VAL A 26 4.02 13.06 24.06
CA VAL A 26 5.51 13.03 24.19
C VAL A 26 5.91 12.86 25.66
N LYS A 27 5.29 13.57 26.60
CA LYS A 27 5.55 13.40 28.04
C LYS A 27 5.21 11.99 28.52
N GLU A 28 4.12 11.43 28.09
CA GLU A 28 3.73 10.05 28.40
C GLU A 28 4.75 9.05 27.86
N CYS A 29 5.15 9.19 26.59
CA CYS A 29 6.16 8.34 25.97
C CYS A 29 7.53 8.41 26.68
N LEU A 30 7.94 9.60 27.14
CA LEU A 30 9.15 9.79 27.95
C LEU A 30 9.02 9.12 29.32
N ALA A 31 7.91 9.33 30.01
CA ALA A 31 7.66 8.77 31.34
C ALA A 31 7.61 7.23 31.31
N GLU A 32 7.01 6.67 30.27
CA GLU A 32 6.94 5.23 30.06
C GLU A 32 8.25 4.61 29.55
N GLY A 33 9.24 5.43 29.18
CA GLY A 33 10.51 4.96 28.63
C GLY A 33 10.39 4.35 27.24
N TYR A 34 9.46 4.81 26.43
CA TYR A 34 9.36 4.44 25.02
C TYR A 34 10.34 5.24 24.15
N ILE A 35 10.57 6.49 24.55
CA ILE A 35 11.50 7.42 23.90
C ILE A 35 12.41 8.07 24.95
N ALA A 36 13.53 8.63 24.49
CA ALA A 36 14.39 9.52 25.27
C ALA A 36 14.62 10.83 24.50
N GLU A 37 14.91 11.91 25.22
CA GLU A 37 15.45 13.14 24.64
C GLU A 37 16.98 13.09 24.67
N GLU A 38 17.60 13.34 23.53
CA GLU A 38 19.03 13.61 23.43
C GLU A 38 19.26 15.04 22.95
N GLU A 39 20.32 15.68 23.46
CA GLU A 39 20.71 17.03 23.07
C GLU A 39 22.05 16.97 22.30
N ASN A 40 22.05 17.58 21.11
CA ASN A 40 23.28 17.83 20.37
C ASN A 40 23.42 19.34 20.10
N GLY A 41 24.17 20.00 20.95
CA GLY A 41 24.29 21.45 20.96
C GLY A 41 22.98 22.15 21.35
N LYS A 42 22.33 22.84 20.44
CA LYS A 42 21.05 23.54 20.70
C LYS A 42 19.82 22.75 20.21
N GLU A 43 20.03 21.62 19.57
CA GLU A 43 18.98 20.81 18.97
C GLU A 43 18.63 19.63 19.89
N LYS A 44 17.33 19.38 20.03
CA LYS A 44 16.77 18.25 20.80
C LYS A 44 16.25 17.21 19.84
N TYR A 45 16.60 15.95 20.08
CA TYR A 45 16.19 14.80 19.29
C TYR A 45 15.40 13.83 20.16
N LEU A 46 14.38 13.21 19.58
CA LEU A 46 13.65 12.13 20.22
C LEU A 46 14.18 10.79 19.69
N ILE A 47 14.68 9.98 20.59
CA ILE A 47 15.24 8.65 20.28
C ILE A 47 14.29 7.58 20.76
N LEU A 48 14.03 6.61 19.89
CA LEU A 48 13.21 5.44 20.21
C LEU A 48 14.04 4.43 21.01
N LEU A 49 13.60 4.13 22.23
CA LEU A 49 14.18 3.13 23.09
C LEU A 49 13.68 1.71 22.77
N GLU A 50 14.36 0.68 23.27
CA GLU A 50 13.98 -0.73 22.99
C GLU A 50 12.52 -1.04 23.38
N LYS A 51 12.06 -0.54 24.54
CA LYS A 51 10.65 -0.69 24.95
C LYS A 51 9.67 -0.10 23.92
N GLY A 52 10.01 1.04 23.33
CA GLY A 52 9.23 1.67 22.27
C GLY A 52 9.28 0.86 20.96
N LYS A 53 10.46 0.32 20.60
CA LYS A 53 10.59 -0.57 19.43
C LYS A 53 9.75 -1.83 19.56
N GLU A 54 9.72 -2.44 20.76
CA GLU A 54 8.87 -3.60 21.04
C GLU A 54 7.37 -3.28 20.83
N LEU A 55 6.94 -2.10 21.32
CA LEU A 55 5.57 -1.63 21.17
C LEU A 55 5.19 -1.43 19.68
N LEU A 56 6.15 -1.04 18.83
CA LEU A 56 5.94 -0.83 17.40
C LEU A 56 6.01 -2.11 16.56
N LYS A 57 6.58 -3.21 17.06
CA LYS A 57 6.70 -4.47 16.32
C LYS A 57 5.43 -4.94 15.62
N PRO A 58 4.22 -4.90 16.26
CA PRO A 58 2.99 -5.31 15.60
C PRO A 58 2.62 -4.49 14.36
N TYR A 59 3.14 -3.26 14.26
CA TYR A 59 2.85 -2.29 13.21
C TYR A 59 3.91 -2.26 12.11
N LYS A 60 5.00 -3.03 12.28
CA LYS A 60 6.06 -3.10 11.27
C LYS A 60 5.49 -3.68 9.97
N VAL A 61 5.83 -3.05 8.85
CA VAL A 61 5.51 -3.55 7.52
C VAL A 61 6.43 -4.72 7.18
N ASP A 62 5.84 -5.86 6.84
CA ASP A 62 6.55 -7.12 6.59
C ASP A 62 7.01 -7.27 5.14
N GLY A 63 6.39 -6.54 4.20
CA GLY A 63 6.74 -6.62 2.79
C GLY A 63 5.75 -5.94 1.86
N ALA A 64 5.94 -6.12 0.55
CA ALA A 64 5.08 -5.57 -0.48
C ALA A 64 4.78 -6.57 -1.61
N LEU A 65 3.54 -6.55 -2.09
CA LEU A 65 3.10 -7.23 -3.29
C LEU A 65 2.92 -6.20 -4.41
N ILE A 66 3.67 -6.32 -5.50
CA ILE A 66 3.51 -5.47 -6.69
C ILE A 66 2.77 -6.27 -7.77
N ILE A 67 1.60 -5.78 -8.20
CA ILE A 67 0.78 -6.40 -9.24
C ILE A 67 1.27 -5.91 -10.59
N ALA A 68 1.82 -6.82 -11.40
CA ALA A 68 2.41 -6.54 -12.72
C ALA A 68 2.00 -7.58 -13.80
N ALA A 69 0.88 -8.29 -13.59
CA ALA A 69 0.49 -9.42 -14.45
C ALA A 69 -0.26 -9.02 -15.73
N GLY A 70 -0.86 -7.82 -15.78
CA GLY A 70 -1.79 -7.40 -16.83
C GLY A 70 -1.13 -7.03 -18.16
N PHE A 71 -1.90 -7.08 -19.24
CA PHE A 71 -1.48 -6.72 -20.61
C PHE A 71 -1.12 -5.23 -20.81
N GLY A 72 -1.71 -4.32 -20.02
CA GLY A 72 -1.55 -2.88 -20.24
C GLY A 72 -2.18 -2.40 -21.54
N SER A 73 -3.31 -2.98 -21.97
CA SER A 73 -3.96 -2.75 -23.27
C SER A 73 -4.27 -1.28 -23.60
N ARG A 74 -4.48 -0.45 -22.59
CA ARG A 74 -4.67 1.01 -22.75
C ARG A 74 -3.44 1.76 -23.24
N PHE A 75 -2.26 1.15 -23.18
CA PHE A 75 -0.96 1.72 -23.58
C PHE A 75 -0.40 1.13 -24.89
N VAL A 76 -1.21 0.34 -25.62
CA VAL A 76 -0.84 -0.13 -26.96
C VAL A 76 -0.59 1.06 -27.87
N PRO A 77 0.49 1.07 -28.71
CA PRO A 77 1.40 -0.07 -28.99
C PRO A 77 2.60 -0.24 -28.04
N LEU A 78 2.83 0.66 -27.09
CA LEU A 78 4.00 0.66 -26.21
C LEU A 78 4.11 -0.67 -25.42
N THR A 79 2.98 -1.23 -25.04
CA THR A 79 2.92 -2.45 -24.22
C THR A 79 2.99 -3.76 -25.01
N PHE A 80 3.16 -3.72 -26.35
CA PHE A 80 3.39 -4.95 -27.13
C PHE A 80 4.72 -5.61 -26.78
N GLU A 81 5.75 -4.83 -26.51
CA GLU A 81 7.09 -5.34 -26.23
C GLU A 81 7.56 -5.05 -24.80
N THR A 82 6.94 -4.10 -24.12
CA THR A 82 7.35 -3.66 -22.77
C THR A 82 6.17 -3.66 -21.82
N PRO A 83 6.16 -4.49 -20.76
CA PRO A 83 5.13 -4.45 -19.73
C PRO A 83 4.96 -3.05 -19.16
N LYS A 84 3.70 -2.67 -18.80
CA LYS A 84 3.36 -1.32 -18.34
C LYS A 84 4.26 -0.84 -17.18
N GLY A 85 4.54 -1.69 -16.19
CA GLY A 85 5.40 -1.33 -15.04
C GLY A 85 6.87 -1.10 -15.39
N LEU A 86 7.32 -1.55 -16.58
CA LEU A 86 8.68 -1.34 -17.08
C LEU A 86 8.79 -0.11 -18.00
N LEU A 87 7.70 0.59 -18.27
CA LEU A 87 7.74 1.87 -18.96
C LEU A 87 8.45 2.91 -18.10
N GLU A 88 9.20 3.81 -18.77
CA GLU A 88 9.96 4.84 -18.10
C GLU A 88 9.15 6.13 -17.94
N VAL A 89 9.23 6.71 -16.76
CA VAL A 89 8.72 8.03 -16.43
C VAL A 89 9.89 8.84 -15.87
N PHE A 90 10.20 9.98 -16.48
CA PHE A 90 11.38 10.79 -16.16
C PHE A 90 12.71 10.01 -16.17
N GLY A 91 12.87 9.06 -17.09
CA GLY A 91 14.10 8.27 -17.24
C GLY A 91 14.28 7.13 -16.23
N GLU A 92 13.24 6.80 -15.48
CA GLU A 92 13.24 5.70 -14.50
C GLU A 92 12.02 4.80 -14.69
N ARG A 93 12.22 3.47 -14.67
CA ARG A 93 11.12 2.51 -14.76
C ARG A 93 10.23 2.59 -13.53
N MET A 94 8.90 2.66 -13.74
CA MET A 94 7.94 2.86 -12.65
C MET A 94 8.08 1.82 -11.53
N ILE A 95 8.23 0.55 -11.87
CA ILE A 95 8.39 -0.53 -10.89
C ILE A 95 9.72 -0.44 -10.13
N GLU A 96 10.82 -0.06 -10.81
CA GLU A 96 12.13 0.09 -10.16
C GLU A 96 12.12 1.23 -9.14
N ARG A 97 11.43 2.34 -9.46
CA ARG A 97 11.23 3.44 -8.53
C ARG A 97 10.48 2.99 -7.28
N GLN A 98 9.38 2.25 -7.43
CA GLN A 98 8.63 1.72 -6.29
C GLN A 98 9.50 0.80 -5.41
N ILE A 99 10.28 -0.10 -6.03
CA ILE A 99 11.19 -1.00 -5.30
C ILE A 99 12.22 -0.18 -4.50
N LYS A 100 12.85 0.83 -5.11
CA LYS A 100 13.81 1.70 -4.42
C LYS A 100 13.18 2.43 -3.25
N GLN A 101 11.99 3.00 -3.44
CA GLN A 101 11.26 3.69 -2.37
C GLN A 101 10.89 2.75 -1.20
N LEU A 102 10.53 1.49 -1.48
CA LEU A 102 10.32 0.48 -0.45
C LEU A 102 11.63 0.15 0.30
N HIS A 103 12.74 -0.03 -0.44
CA HIS A 103 14.05 -0.30 0.16
C HIS A 103 14.55 0.86 1.05
N GLU A 104 14.32 2.12 0.66
CA GLU A 104 14.66 3.32 1.44
C GLU A 104 14.05 3.30 2.85
N VAL A 105 12.87 2.70 3.01
CA VAL A 105 12.19 2.57 4.31
C VAL A 105 12.37 1.18 4.94
N GLY A 106 13.33 0.38 4.43
CA GLY A 106 13.69 -0.92 5.01
C GLY A 106 12.72 -2.06 4.69
N ILE A 107 11.90 -1.94 3.64
CA ILE A 107 11.01 -3.00 3.17
C ILE A 107 11.70 -3.73 2.01
N HIS A 108 12.25 -4.92 2.28
CA HIS A 108 13.02 -5.72 1.31
C HIS A 108 12.31 -6.98 0.85
N ASP A 109 11.34 -7.53 1.61
CA ASP A 109 10.57 -8.70 1.17
C ASP A 109 9.49 -8.30 0.17
N ILE A 110 9.89 -8.20 -1.11
CA ILE A 110 9.05 -7.75 -2.21
C ILE A 110 8.73 -8.93 -3.12
N THR A 111 7.42 -9.17 -3.35
CA THR A 111 6.95 -10.15 -4.34
C THR A 111 6.26 -9.41 -5.47
N ILE A 112 6.67 -9.69 -6.72
CA ILE A 112 6.09 -9.14 -7.93
C ILE A 112 5.23 -10.21 -8.59
N ALA A 113 3.92 -10.00 -8.66
CA ALA A 113 3.01 -10.90 -9.37
C ALA A 113 3.05 -10.57 -10.87
N VAL A 114 3.61 -11.46 -11.66
CA VAL A 114 3.84 -11.30 -13.10
C VAL A 114 2.96 -12.22 -13.93
N GLY A 115 2.71 -11.85 -15.19
CA GLY A 115 1.93 -12.63 -16.15
C GLY A 115 2.40 -12.36 -17.57
N TYR A 116 1.86 -11.33 -18.20
CA TYR A 116 2.25 -10.91 -19.53
C TYR A 116 3.72 -10.50 -19.61
N LEU A 117 4.47 -11.06 -20.57
CA LEU A 117 5.91 -10.85 -20.78
C LEU A 117 6.72 -10.97 -19.46
N LYS A 118 6.40 -11.98 -18.66
CA LYS A 118 6.99 -12.21 -17.32
C LYS A 118 8.53 -12.25 -17.35
N GLU A 119 9.13 -12.74 -18.42
CA GLU A 119 10.58 -12.85 -18.63
C GLU A 119 11.27 -11.47 -18.61
N LYS A 120 10.56 -10.41 -18.93
CA LYS A 120 11.07 -9.04 -18.88
C LYS A 120 11.33 -8.53 -17.46
N PHE A 121 10.75 -9.20 -16.45
CA PHE A 121 10.93 -8.85 -15.04
C PHE A 121 12.05 -9.64 -14.34
N GLU A 122 12.60 -10.70 -14.96
CA GLU A 122 13.56 -11.61 -14.32
C GLU A 122 14.81 -10.89 -13.81
N TYR A 123 15.30 -9.87 -14.53
CA TYR A 123 16.47 -9.09 -14.11
C TYR A 123 16.29 -8.37 -12.76
N LEU A 124 15.04 -8.15 -12.32
CA LEU A 124 14.75 -7.53 -11.04
C LEU A 124 15.13 -8.42 -9.86
N ILE A 125 15.14 -9.74 -10.06
CA ILE A 125 15.57 -10.72 -9.05
C ILE A 125 17.01 -10.42 -8.64
N ASP A 126 17.92 -10.40 -9.62
CA ASP A 126 19.34 -10.17 -9.34
C ASP A 126 19.63 -8.73 -8.93
N LYS A 127 18.89 -7.76 -9.49
CA LYS A 127 19.14 -6.34 -9.26
C LYS A 127 18.65 -5.85 -7.89
N TYR A 128 17.53 -6.40 -7.40
CA TYR A 128 16.83 -5.87 -6.22
C TYR A 128 16.46 -6.93 -5.18
N ASP A 129 16.86 -8.18 -5.35
CA ASP A 129 16.53 -9.31 -4.46
C ASP A 129 15.01 -9.48 -4.25
N VAL A 130 14.24 -9.34 -5.34
CA VAL A 130 12.78 -9.51 -5.31
C VAL A 130 12.39 -10.93 -5.73
N LYS A 131 11.17 -11.34 -5.41
CA LYS A 131 10.58 -12.63 -5.81
C LYS A 131 9.55 -12.42 -6.91
N LEU A 132 9.55 -13.29 -7.93
CA LEU A 132 8.50 -13.29 -8.94
C LEU A 132 7.47 -14.39 -8.64
N LEU A 133 6.20 -14.01 -8.66
CA LEU A 133 5.06 -14.90 -8.56
C LEU A 133 4.31 -14.94 -9.89
N TYR A 134 4.40 -16.04 -10.62
CA TYR A 134 3.71 -16.18 -11.89
C TYR A 134 2.21 -16.45 -11.71
N ASN A 135 1.36 -15.61 -12.34
CA ASN A 135 -0.05 -15.84 -12.49
C ASN A 135 -0.36 -16.37 -13.90
N PRO A 136 -0.60 -17.68 -14.10
CA PRO A 136 -0.89 -18.24 -15.43
C PRO A 136 -2.29 -17.84 -15.96
N GLU A 137 -3.16 -17.32 -15.11
CA GLU A 137 -4.53 -16.93 -15.45
C GLU A 137 -4.64 -15.45 -15.89
N TYR A 138 -3.50 -14.76 -16.05
CA TYR A 138 -3.47 -13.34 -16.40
C TYR A 138 -4.21 -12.98 -17.69
N SER A 139 -4.35 -13.94 -18.61
CA SER A 139 -5.02 -13.74 -19.92
C SER A 139 -6.53 -13.91 -19.86
N CYS A 140 -7.08 -14.56 -18.85
CA CYS A 140 -8.49 -14.89 -18.75
C CYS A 140 -9.16 -14.41 -17.45
N LYS A 141 -8.38 -14.02 -16.45
CA LYS A 141 -8.88 -13.49 -15.17
C LYS A 141 -8.23 -12.16 -14.82
N ASN A 142 -8.97 -11.32 -14.10
CA ASN A 142 -8.52 -10.01 -13.65
C ASN A 142 -7.73 -10.10 -12.31
N THR A 143 -7.49 -8.95 -11.66
CA THR A 143 -6.59 -8.82 -10.49
C THR A 143 -7.03 -9.63 -9.27
N LEU A 144 -8.32 -9.99 -9.14
CA LEU A 144 -8.79 -10.93 -8.12
C LEU A 144 -7.96 -12.23 -8.12
N ALA A 145 -7.75 -12.83 -9.30
CA ALA A 145 -6.96 -14.05 -9.43
C ALA A 145 -5.49 -13.82 -9.07
N THR A 146 -4.94 -12.65 -9.41
CA THR A 146 -3.55 -12.31 -9.09
C THR A 146 -3.34 -12.23 -7.57
N VAL A 147 -4.21 -11.53 -6.84
CA VAL A 147 -4.12 -11.41 -5.38
C VAL A 147 -4.44 -12.74 -4.70
N TYR A 148 -5.39 -13.53 -5.22
CA TYR A 148 -5.62 -14.90 -4.75
C TYR A 148 -4.36 -15.78 -4.85
N ARG A 149 -3.61 -15.69 -5.93
CA ARG A 149 -2.33 -16.40 -6.09
C ARG A 149 -1.32 -15.97 -5.03
N ALA A 150 -1.28 -14.69 -4.70
CA ALA A 150 -0.39 -14.12 -3.69
C ALA A 150 -0.88 -14.31 -2.24
N ARG A 151 -2.06 -14.90 -1.99
CA ARG A 151 -2.69 -14.97 -0.65
C ARG A 151 -1.81 -15.56 0.45
N LYS A 152 -0.92 -16.51 0.10
CA LYS A 152 0.03 -17.07 1.07
C LYS A 152 1.05 -16.03 1.54
N PHE A 153 1.46 -15.12 0.66
CA PHE A 153 2.33 -14.01 0.99
C PHE A 153 1.64 -12.99 1.91
N LEU A 154 0.33 -12.79 1.74
CA LEU A 154 -0.45 -11.80 2.49
C LEU A 154 -0.86 -12.30 3.89
N LYS A 155 -1.01 -13.63 4.06
CA LYS A 155 -1.58 -14.24 5.27
C LYS A 155 -0.75 -13.96 6.52
N GLY A 156 -1.37 -13.30 7.51
CA GLY A 156 -0.76 -13.01 8.81
C GLY A 156 0.31 -11.94 8.79
N ARG A 157 0.36 -11.12 7.73
CA ARG A 157 1.39 -10.11 7.49
C ARG A 157 0.78 -8.71 7.31
N ASN A 158 1.61 -7.73 7.62
CA ASN A 158 1.40 -6.33 7.33
C ASN A 158 2.05 -6.00 5.99
N VAL A 159 1.28 -5.72 4.95
CA VAL A 159 1.83 -5.62 3.59
C VAL A 159 1.25 -4.46 2.79
N TYR A 160 2.08 -3.90 1.93
CA TYR A 160 1.58 -3.07 0.85
C TYR A 160 1.13 -3.92 -0.34
N ILE A 161 0.04 -3.51 -1.01
CA ILE A 161 -0.35 -3.97 -2.34
C ILE A 161 -0.26 -2.78 -3.28
N LEU A 162 0.50 -2.94 -4.37
CA LEU A 162 0.86 -1.88 -5.28
C LEU A 162 0.54 -2.29 -6.72
N SER A 163 0.11 -1.34 -7.54
CA SER A 163 0.10 -1.51 -8.99
C SER A 163 1.44 -1.09 -9.57
N SER A 164 2.02 -1.90 -10.46
CA SER A 164 3.34 -1.67 -11.04
C SER A 164 3.48 -0.39 -11.87
N ASP A 165 2.36 0.23 -12.21
CA ASP A 165 2.24 1.42 -13.05
C ASP A 165 1.99 2.71 -12.25
N ASN A 166 2.07 2.66 -10.94
CA ASN A 166 2.05 3.86 -10.12
C ASN A 166 3.44 4.50 -10.08
N TRP A 167 3.53 5.76 -10.45
CA TRP A 167 4.73 6.55 -10.29
C TRP A 167 4.50 7.65 -9.26
N MET A 168 5.30 7.67 -8.21
CA MET A 168 5.19 8.65 -7.13
C MET A 168 6.47 9.48 -7.04
N ARG A 169 6.32 10.81 -7.01
CA ARG A 169 7.46 11.72 -6.91
C ARG A 169 8.15 11.58 -5.55
N GLU A 170 7.37 11.58 -4.49
CA GLU A 170 7.85 11.46 -3.13
C GLU A 170 7.58 10.07 -2.59
N ASN A 171 8.44 9.59 -1.70
CA ASN A 171 8.24 8.31 -1.05
C ASN A 171 7.11 8.43 -0.03
N MET A 172 6.03 7.67 -0.22
CA MET A 172 4.88 7.63 0.69
C MET A 172 4.86 6.37 1.57
N TYR A 173 5.85 5.50 1.44
CA TYR A 173 5.94 4.29 2.23
C TYR A 173 6.60 4.54 3.58
N HIS A 174 6.21 3.77 4.58
CA HIS A 174 6.73 3.84 5.94
C HIS A 174 7.11 2.45 6.44
N SER A 175 8.12 2.40 7.33
CA SER A 175 8.55 1.15 7.98
C SER A 175 7.47 0.58 8.92
N TYR A 176 6.60 1.45 9.43
CA TYR A 176 5.53 1.11 10.37
C TYR A 176 4.23 1.75 9.90
N GLU A 177 3.15 1.00 9.96
CA GLU A 177 1.83 1.45 9.55
C GLU A 177 0.76 1.03 10.56
N CYS A 178 -0.28 1.85 10.69
CA CYS A 178 -1.39 1.60 11.60
C CYS A 178 -2.71 1.48 10.84
N GLY A 179 -3.49 0.46 11.19
CA GLY A 179 -4.78 0.21 10.55
C GLY A 179 -4.63 -0.47 9.18
N ALA A 180 -5.60 -0.26 8.32
CA ALA A 180 -5.54 -0.60 6.90
C ALA A 180 -6.08 0.60 6.11
N TRP A 181 -5.50 0.90 4.97
CA TRP A 181 -5.88 2.07 4.20
C TRP A 181 -5.72 1.85 2.69
N TYR A 182 -6.46 2.63 1.93
CA TYR A 182 -6.36 2.74 0.48
C TYR A 182 -6.03 4.18 0.12
N SER A 183 -5.01 4.42 -0.71
CA SER A 183 -4.71 5.76 -1.21
C SER A 183 -5.86 6.29 -2.05
N ALA A 184 -6.07 7.59 -1.99
CA ALA A 184 -7.11 8.24 -2.77
C ALA A 184 -6.57 9.50 -3.45
N ALA A 185 -7.10 9.79 -4.63
CA ALA A 185 -6.93 11.05 -5.32
C ALA A 185 -8.28 11.75 -5.46
N HIS A 186 -8.27 13.07 -5.59
CA HIS A 186 -9.48 13.86 -5.83
C HIS A 186 -9.56 14.27 -7.29
N GLU A 187 -10.72 14.02 -7.92
CA GLU A 187 -11.03 14.47 -9.28
C GLU A 187 -12.04 15.59 -9.24
N GLU A 188 -11.74 16.70 -9.92
CA GLU A 188 -12.70 17.78 -10.16
C GLU A 188 -13.53 17.46 -11.42
N GLY A 189 -14.83 17.67 -11.34
CA GLY A 189 -15.77 17.33 -12.42
C GLY A 189 -16.26 15.88 -12.35
N GLU A 190 -16.72 15.35 -13.48
CA GLU A 190 -17.26 13.98 -13.56
C GLU A 190 -16.14 12.97 -13.74
N THR A 191 -16.21 11.89 -12.97
CA THR A 191 -15.30 10.76 -13.09
C THR A 191 -16.03 9.42 -13.18
N LYS A 192 -15.41 8.41 -13.78
CA LYS A 192 -15.91 7.02 -13.86
C LYS A 192 -15.15 6.08 -12.91
N GLU A 193 -14.25 6.63 -12.11
CA GLU A 193 -13.44 5.87 -11.16
C GLU A 193 -14.27 5.36 -9.96
N TRP A 194 -13.68 4.55 -9.12
CA TRP A 194 -14.31 4.02 -7.90
C TRP A 194 -14.26 5.06 -6.80
N CYS A 195 -15.34 5.81 -6.67
CA CYS A 195 -15.44 6.96 -5.76
C CYS A 195 -15.74 6.53 -4.33
N LEU A 196 -15.07 7.19 -3.40
CA LEU A 196 -15.09 6.89 -1.96
C LEU A 196 -16.05 7.81 -1.22
N THR A 197 -16.83 7.24 -0.31
CA THR A 197 -17.57 7.96 0.71
C THR A 197 -16.96 7.67 2.07
N PHE A 198 -16.83 8.70 2.90
CA PHE A 198 -16.23 8.60 4.24
C PHE A 198 -17.26 8.84 5.33
N ASN A 199 -17.16 8.10 6.41
CA ASN A 199 -17.94 8.38 7.63
C ASN A 199 -17.29 9.53 8.44
N LYS A 200 -17.95 9.95 9.53
CA LYS A 200 -17.46 11.04 10.41
C LYS A 200 -16.09 10.78 11.06
N LYS A 201 -15.59 9.54 11.01
CA LYS A 201 -14.25 9.15 11.53
C LYS A 201 -13.21 9.06 10.44
N GLY A 202 -13.50 9.53 9.21
CA GLY A 202 -12.60 9.45 8.05
C GLY A 202 -12.40 8.04 7.50
N ARG A 203 -13.24 7.06 7.88
CA ARG A 203 -13.16 5.69 7.35
C ARG A 203 -14.04 5.56 6.12
N ILE A 204 -13.56 4.79 5.13
CA ILE A 204 -14.35 4.43 3.95
C ILE A 204 -15.64 3.74 4.42
N SER A 205 -16.78 4.27 4.03
CA SER A 205 -18.10 3.75 4.37
C SER A 205 -18.87 3.23 3.16
N ASP A 206 -18.50 3.67 1.96
CA ASP A 206 -19.09 3.19 0.71
C ASP A 206 -18.13 3.42 -0.46
N VAL A 207 -18.29 2.63 -1.54
CA VAL A 207 -17.56 2.76 -2.80
C VAL A 207 -18.55 2.62 -3.94
N ASN A 208 -18.59 3.62 -4.82
CA ASN A 208 -19.48 3.63 -5.98
C ASN A 208 -18.69 3.94 -7.26
N VAL A 209 -19.09 3.32 -8.37
CA VAL A 209 -18.51 3.62 -9.68
C VAL A 209 -19.09 4.91 -10.20
N GLY A 210 -18.21 5.87 -10.51
CA GLY A 210 -18.60 7.20 -10.99
C GLY A 210 -18.98 8.17 -9.89
N GLY A 211 -18.75 9.45 -10.14
CA GLY A 211 -19.03 10.53 -9.21
C GLY A 211 -18.72 11.89 -9.83
N LYS A 212 -18.87 12.93 -9.03
CA LYS A 212 -18.53 14.30 -9.39
C LYS A 212 -17.84 14.97 -8.21
N ASP A 213 -16.74 15.68 -8.48
CA ASP A 213 -15.93 16.36 -7.45
C ASP A 213 -15.62 15.41 -6.27
N ALA A 214 -15.09 14.21 -6.59
CA ALA A 214 -15.05 13.08 -5.67
C ALA A 214 -13.63 12.55 -5.43
N TRP A 215 -13.41 12.02 -4.24
CA TRP A 215 -12.26 11.18 -3.96
C TRP A 215 -12.47 9.80 -4.55
N PHE A 216 -11.45 9.24 -5.18
CA PHE A 216 -11.51 7.90 -5.78
C PHE A 216 -10.30 7.05 -5.39
N MET A 217 -10.48 5.73 -5.46
CA MET A 217 -9.43 4.76 -5.15
C MET A 217 -8.28 4.89 -6.16
N TYR A 218 -7.08 5.18 -5.67
CA TYR A 218 -5.92 5.39 -6.54
C TYR A 218 -4.62 4.99 -5.84
N GLY A 219 -3.90 4.06 -6.44
CA GLY A 219 -2.53 3.78 -6.07
C GLY A 219 -2.34 2.76 -4.95
N PRO A 220 -1.34 2.96 -4.10
CA PRO A 220 -0.97 2.02 -3.07
C PRO A 220 -2.04 1.74 -2.03
N VAL A 221 -2.00 0.51 -1.52
CA VAL A 221 -2.88 0.04 -0.45
C VAL A 221 -2.02 -0.59 0.64
N TYR A 222 -2.37 -0.36 1.89
CA TYR A 222 -1.80 -1.07 3.01
C TYR A 222 -2.83 -1.96 3.67
N LEU A 223 -2.50 -3.23 3.84
CA LEU A 223 -3.31 -4.21 4.57
C LEU A 223 -2.58 -4.62 5.85
N SER A 224 -3.19 -4.32 7.00
CA SER A 224 -2.72 -4.88 8.26
C SER A 224 -3.03 -6.39 8.34
N ARG A 225 -2.29 -7.11 9.18
CA ARG A 225 -2.54 -8.54 9.42
C ARG A 225 -3.96 -8.83 9.92
N GLU A 226 -4.53 -7.92 10.71
CA GLU A 226 -5.91 -8.04 11.23
C GLU A 226 -6.93 -7.85 10.11
N PHE A 227 -6.70 -6.90 9.20
CA PHE A 227 -7.55 -6.72 8.03
C PHE A 227 -7.42 -7.92 7.08
N SER A 228 -6.20 -8.34 6.77
CA SER A 228 -5.93 -9.50 5.92
C SER A 228 -6.60 -10.77 6.45
N ALA A 229 -6.63 -10.98 7.77
CA ALA A 229 -7.29 -12.13 8.39
C ALA A 229 -8.81 -12.17 8.12
N LYS A 230 -9.45 -11.01 7.98
CA LYS A 230 -10.88 -10.88 7.64
C LYS A 230 -11.13 -10.92 6.14
N PHE A 231 -10.26 -10.30 5.36
CA PHE A 231 -10.42 -10.13 3.93
C PHE A 231 -10.09 -11.39 3.12
N LEU A 232 -9.00 -12.09 3.47
CA LEU A 232 -8.54 -13.24 2.67
C LEU A 232 -9.57 -14.36 2.55
N PRO A 233 -10.32 -14.76 3.58
CA PRO A 233 -11.38 -15.77 3.42
C PRO A 233 -12.44 -15.36 2.40
N VAL A 234 -12.83 -14.07 2.36
CA VAL A 234 -13.80 -13.55 1.40
C VAL A 234 -13.21 -13.56 -0.01
N LEU A 235 -11.97 -13.10 -0.17
CA LEU A 235 -11.24 -13.15 -1.44
C LEU A 235 -11.15 -14.60 -1.98
N GLU A 236 -10.84 -15.57 -1.11
CA GLU A 236 -10.77 -16.99 -1.46
C GLU A 236 -12.13 -17.55 -1.90
N ALA A 237 -13.21 -17.16 -1.21
CA ALA A 237 -14.58 -17.55 -1.59
C ALA A 237 -14.94 -16.99 -2.96
N TYR A 238 -14.69 -15.69 -3.19
CA TYR A 238 -14.98 -15.05 -4.47
C TYR A 238 -14.24 -15.69 -5.65
N TYR A 239 -12.98 -16.08 -5.45
CA TYR A 239 -12.21 -16.74 -6.51
C TYR A 239 -12.84 -18.08 -6.98
N GLN A 240 -13.62 -18.76 -6.12
CA GLN A 240 -14.28 -20.03 -6.42
C GLN A 240 -15.65 -19.83 -7.08
N ILE A 241 -16.22 -18.63 -7.08
CA ILE A 241 -17.55 -18.36 -7.63
C ILE A 241 -17.46 -18.17 -9.15
N PRO A 242 -18.16 -18.97 -9.97
CA PRO A 242 -18.25 -18.74 -11.42
C PRO A 242 -18.81 -17.34 -11.73
N GLY A 243 -18.24 -16.67 -12.72
CA GLY A 243 -18.65 -15.31 -13.13
C GLY A 243 -17.87 -14.18 -12.44
N THR A 244 -16.92 -14.52 -11.56
CA THR A 244 -16.04 -13.52 -10.92
C THR A 244 -14.67 -13.37 -11.60
N GLU A 245 -14.47 -14.01 -12.75
CA GLU A 245 -13.19 -14.06 -13.46
C GLU A 245 -12.66 -12.65 -13.80
N GLN A 246 -13.57 -11.71 -14.10
CA GLN A 246 -13.25 -10.33 -14.47
C GLN A 246 -13.27 -9.36 -13.29
N PHE A 247 -13.42 -9.87 -12.05
CA PHE A 247 -13.45 -9.00 -10.88
C PHE A 247 -12.05 -8.47 -10.56
N TYR A 248 -12.02 -7.19 -10.17
CA TYR A 248 -10.88 -6.61 -9.48
C TYR A 248 -10.79 -7.18 -8.06
N TRP A 249 -9.60 -7.20 -7.49
CA TRP A 249 -9.38 -7.73 -6.14
C TRP A 249 -10.06 -6.90 -5.04
N GLU A 250 -10.44 -5.68 -5.37
CA GLU A 250 -11.18 -4.76 -4.50
C GLU A 250 -12.67 -5.11 -4.38
N GLN A 251 -13.24 -5.80 -5.36
CA GLN A 251 -14.68 -6.10 -5.36
C GLN A 251 -15.15 -6.84 -4.10
N PRO A 252 -14.47 -7.89 -3.61
CA PRO A 252 -14.83 -8.53 -2.35
C PRO A 252 -14.85 -7.56 -1.16
N TYR A 253 -13.93 -6.59 -1.12
CA TYR A 253 -13.89 -5.57 -0.09
C TYR A 253 -15.10 -4.63 -0.17
N VAL A 254 -15.46 -4.18 -1.36
CA VAL A 254 -16.64 -3.31 -1.59
C VAL A 254 -17.92 -4.02 -1.14
N ASP A 255 -18.07 -5.29 -1.49
CA ASP A 255 -19.23 -6.08 -1.10
C ASP A 255 -19.25 -6.33 0.44
N MET A 256 -18.09 -6.49 1.07
CA MET A 256 -17.99 -6.53 2.55
C MET A 256 -18.47 -5.23 3.19
N LEU A 257 -18.10 -4.06 2.64
CA LEU A 257 -18.55 -2.77 3.15
C LEU A 257 -20.08 -2.62 3.10
N LYS A 258 -20.70 -3.13 2.02
CA LYS A 258 -22.14 -3.08 1.80
C LYS A 258 -22.92 -4.16 2.54
N GLY A 259 -22.22 -5.10 3.18
CA GLY A 259 -22.86 -6.28 3.79
C GLY A 259 -23.38 -7.29 2.78
N GLU A 260 -22.89 -7.25 1.54
CA GLU A 260 -23.29 -8.07 0.39
C GLU A 260 -22.27 -9.19 0.09
N ALA A 261 -21.22 -9.32 0.90
CA ALA A 261 -20.17 -10.33 0.69
C ALA A 261 -20.76 -11.75 0.71
N LYS A 262 -20.35 -12.55 -0.29
CA LYS A 262 -20.83 -13.92 -0.55
C LYS A 262 -19.98 -14.96 0.17
#